data_3e043fe64949f0cda1f2e6993d1bd074
#
_entry.id   3e043fe64949f0cda1f2e6993d1bd074
#
_cell.length_a   1.000
_cell.length_b   1.000
_cell.length_c   1.000
_cell.angle_alpha   90.00
_cell.angle_beta   90.00
_cell.angle_gamma   90.00
#
_symmetry.space_group_name_H-M   'P 1'
#
loop_
_entity.id
_entity.type
_entity.pdbx_description
1 polymer ?
#
loop_
_entity_poly.entity_id
_entity_poly.type
_entity_poly.pdbx_seq_one_letter_code
_entity_poly.pdbx_strand_id
1 'polypeptide(L)'
;TEFGIQKPQRKSGNSRSPQYDTERNGYYWNDHIRADFNAYENLNYDEKAAKELRETGFGTVLSFNNDGIVAGTGLLWTLNDTDTNGFRILNNKISQHLTFKRSSLSGQAYPSSLMGSMALIKQLYHDAKWYAAGGSKTKDISLDVFNQNKNLVQIFNAGDKLNILRADKIGDEFGINYVIKGSGNELERIEEIKKTNATLIVPINFPDAYDVSDSFLAEQVVLSDMKFWNQAPYNLKVLAENNVNFALTTADLKNPKDFLTNLRKAVEYGFPKEKALAALTEIPAKIANQNNIGTLKKGNLANFIIVSGDIFESKSSIQENWIQGNRNIIEKIQPSDIRGKYELTIDSNKYDLSIEGEIGKIEAKISQNKTEFGTKVTYNDPWITLVIKSKDTIDSKFIRISGLKSDTELAGKAILENGKEVSWSAVKKTETTEIKKDIVAEKKGD
;
A
#
# COMPACT_ATOMS: atom_id res chain seq x y z
N THR A 1 -7.15 -8.88 -1.28
CA THR A 1 -7.51 -8.68 0.13
C THR A 1 -8.98 -8.97 0.39
N GLU A 2 -9.34 -9.30 1.64
CA GLU A 2 -10.75 -9.40 2.08
C GLU A 2 -11.31 -8.05 2.61
N PHE A 3 -10.54 -6.98 2.45
CA PHE A 3 -10.95 -5.66 2.89
C PHE A 3 -12.30 -5.25 2.30
N GLY A 4 -13.18 -4.76 3.15
CA GLY A 4 -14.47 -4.21 2.75
C GLY A 4 -15.47 -5.23 2.16
N ILE A 5 -15.26 -6.53 2.40
CA ILE A 5 -16.20 -7.58 2.02
C ILE A 5 -16.88 -8.14 3.27
N GLN A 6 -18.22 -8.07 3.28
CA GLN A 6 -18.99 -8.72 4.32
C GLN A 6 -18.88 -10.24 4.16
N LYS A 7 -18.29 -10.90 5.16
CA LYS A 7 -18.15 -12.35 5.14
C LYS A 7 -19.51 -13.01 5.35
N PRO A 8 -19.85 -14.03 4.53
CA PRO A 8 -21.03 -14.85 4.77
C PRO A 8 -20.95 -15.49 6.16
N GLN A 9 -22.05 -15.53 6.86
CA GLN A 9 -22.12 -16.19 8.16
C GLN A 9 -22.39 -17.69 7.98
N ARG A 10 -21.75 -18.52 8.83
CA ARG A 10 -22.04 -19.95 8.89
C ARG A 10 -23.48 -20.13 9.37
N LYS A 11 -24.33 -20.80 8.59
CA LYS A 11 -25.62 -21.26 9.08
C LYS A 11 -25.38 -22.28 10.19
N SER A 12 -25.99 -22.10 11.36
CA SER A 12 -25.95 -23.07 12.43
C SER A 12 -26.72 -24.32 12.00
N GLY A 13 -26.02 -25.37 11.66
CA GLY A 13 -26.57 -26.65 11.26
C GLY A 13 -25.69 -27.80 11.78
N ASN A 14 -26.27 -28.97 11.92
CA ASN A 14 -25.60 -30.17 12.41
C ASN A 14 -24.28 -30.42 11.67
N SER A 15 -23.28 -30.88 12.40
CA SER A 15 -21.88 -31.08 11.97
C SER A 15 -21.66 -32.18 10.89
N ARG A 16 -22.71 -32.74 10.35
CA ARG A 16 -22.67 -33.74 9.26
C ARG A 16 -23.68 -33.37 8.18
N SER A 17 -23.32 -32.42 7.34
CA SER A 17 -24.07 -32.18 6.11
C SER A 17 -23.86 -33.35 5.14
N PRO A 18 -24.89 -33.79 4.41
CA PRO A 18 -24.76 -34.77 3.37
C PRO A 18 -23.80 -34.28 2.28
N GLN A 19 -23.30 -35.20 1.45
CA GLN A 19 -22.41 -34.89 0.34
C GLN A 19 -23.05 -33.88 -0.65
N TYR A 20 -24.38 -33.86 -0.72
CA TYR A 20 -25.17 -32.94 -1.50
C TYR A 20 -25.94 -32.00 -0.57
N ASP A 21 -25.89 -30.71 -0.84
CA ASP A 21 -26.68 -29.70 -0.10
C ASP A 21 -28.02 -29.50 -0.82
N THR A 22 -29.08 -30.07 -0.25
CA THR A 22 -30.45 -29.94 -0.77
C THR A 22 -31.05 -28.54 -0.58
N GLU A 23 -30.48 -27.70 0.28
CA GLU A 23 -30.94 -26.34 0.49
C GLU A 23 -30.50 -25.36 -0.61
N ARG A 24 -29.56 -25.79 -1.46
CA ARG A 24 -29.01 -25.01 -2.59
C ARG A 24 -29.57 -25.46 -3.94
N ASN A 25 -30.84 -25.76 -4.02
CA ASN A 25 -31.47 -26.07 -5.30
C ASN A 25 -31.18 -25.01 -6.38
N GLY A 26 -30.74 -25.45 -7.55
CA GLY A 26 -30.34 -24.57 -8.67
C GLY A 26 -28.89 -24.09 -8.61
N TYR A 27 -28.07 -24.62 -7.70
CA TYR A 27 -26.63 -24.36 -7.60
C TYR A 27 -25.81 -25.65 -7.76
N TYR A 28 -24.50 -25.49 -7.96
CA TYR A 28 -23.61 -26.62 -8.08
C TYR A 28 -23.66 -27.53 -6.85
N TRP A 29 -23.60 -28.82 -7.07
CA TRP A 29 -23.79 -29.86 -6.05
C TRP A 29 -22.80 -29.79 -4.89
N ASN A 30 -21.62 -29.19 -5.10
CA ASN A 30 -20.59 -29.05 -4.08
C ASN A 30 -20.58 -27.61 -3.53
N ASP A 31 -20.81 -27.48 -2.22
CA ASP A 31 -20.97 -26.21 -1.54
C ASP A 31 -19.67 -25.41 -1.36
N HIS A 32 -18.52 -26.02 -1.64
CA HIS A 32 -17.23 -25.30 -1.71
C HIS A 32 -17.03 -24.55 -3.02
N ILE A 33 -17.94 -24.72 -3.98
CA ILE A 33 -17.97 -23.98 -5.26
C ILE A 33 -18.97 -22.85 -5.13
N ARG A 34 -18.47 -21.62 -4.99
CA ARG A 34 -19.23 -20.38 -4.76
C ARG A 34 -18.99 -19.38 -5.90
N ALA A 35 -19.01 -19.85 -7.15
CA ALA A 35 -18.85 -18.97 -8.31
C ALA A 35 -19.89 -17.84 -8.36
N ASP A 36 -21.06 -18.08 -7.78
CA ASP A 36 -22.19 -17.18 -7.62
C ASP A 36 -21.93 -16.05 -6.62
N PHE A 37 -20.91 -16.13 -5.73
CA PHE A 37 -20.61 -15.04 -4.80
C PHE A 37 -20.08 -13.81 -5.54
N ASN A 38 -20.76 -12.69 -5.37
CA ASN A 38 -20.39 -11.42 -5.97
C ASN A 38 -19.87 -10.45 -4.89
N ALA A 39 -18.58 -10.13 -4.93
CA ALA A 39 -17.97 -9.24 -3.94
C ALA A 39 -18.60 -7.83 -3.94
N TYR A 40 -19.02 -7.33 -5.11
CA TYR A 40 -19.67 -6.02 -5.22
C TYR A 40 -20.99 -5.92 -4.45
N GLU A 41 -21.78 -7.00 -4.44
CA GLU A 41 -23.06 -7.05 -3.72
C GLU A 41 -22.89 -7.18 -2.19
N ASN A 42 -21.69 -7.53 -1.75
CA ASN A 42 -21.36 -7.75 -0.34
C ASN A 42 -20.38 -6.71 0.20
N LEU A 43 -20.45 -5.48 -0.31
CA LEU A 43 -19.58 -4.40 0.13
C LEU A 43 -19.93 -3.90 1.54
N ASN A 44 -18.91 -3.75 2.36
CA ASN A 44 -18.96 -3.12 3.68
C ASN A 44 -17.67 -2.36 3.92
N TYR A 45 -17.63 -1.08 3.54
CA TYR A 45 -16.44 -0.26 3.68
C TYR A 45 -16.12 0.01 5.15
N ASP A 46 -14.93 -0.44 5.59
CA ASP A 46 -14.42 -0.19 6.94
C ASP A 46 -13.38 0.93 6.88
N GLU A 47 -13.77 2.12 7.35
CA GLU A 47 -12.91 3.30 7.36
C GLU A 47 -11.65 3.12 8.20
N LYS A 48 -11.71 2.39 9.31
CA LYS A 48 -10.54 2.14 10.15
C LYS A 48 -9.51 1.28 9.42
N ALA A 49 -9.95 0.18 8.83
CA ALA A 49 -9.08 -0.68 8.04
C ALA A 49 -8.56 0.02 6.77
N ALA A 50 -9.40 0.86 6.14
CA ALA A 50 -8.99 1.69 4.99
C ALA A 50 -7.88 2.67 5.40
N LYS A 51 -8.02 3.32 6.54
CA LYS A 51 -7.02 4.24 7.07
C LYS A 51 -5.68 3.54 7.33
N GLU A 52 -5.67 2.37 7.92
CA GLU A 52 -4.45 1.58 8.15
C GLU A 52 -3.74 1.24 6.83
N LEU A 53 -4.49 0.88 5.79
CA LEU A 53 -3.94 0.63 4.46
C LEU A 53 -3.42 1.92 3.79
N ARG A 54 -4.12 3.05 3.92
CA ARG A 54 -3.66 4.35 3.43
C ARG A 54 -2.36 4.78 4.10
N GLU A 55 -2.24 4.58 5.42
CA GLU A 55 -1.03 4.86 6.19
C GLU A 55 0.16 4.00 5.74
N THR A 56 -0.10 2.80 5.22
CA THR A 56 0.92 1.92 4.65
C THR A 56 1.29 2.29 3.20
N GLY A 57 0.56 3.26 2.59
CA GLY A 57 0.81 3.77 1.23
C GLY A 57 -0.07 3.16 0.15
N PHE A 58 -1.03 2.30 0.48
CA PHE A 58 -1.95 1.75 -0.50
C PHE A 58 -3.03 2.79 -0.86
N GLY A 59 -3.35 2.91 -2.15
CA GLY A 59 -4.43 3.77 -2.65
C GLY A 59 -5.55 3.01 -3.33
N THR A 60 -5.25 1.80 -3.83
CA THR A 60 -6.20 0.95 -4.56
C THR A 60 -6.04 -0.49 -4.11
N VAL A 61 -7.16 -1.20 -3.97
CA VAL A 61 -7.19 -2.59 -3.53
C VAL A 61 -8.11 -3.43 -4.40
N LEU A 62 -7.75 -4.69 -4.61
CA LEU A 62 -8.60 -5.72 -5.17
C LEU A 62 -9.19 -6.52 -3.99
N SER A 63 -10.49 -6.42 -3.79
CA SER A 63 -11.21 -7.07 -2.70
C SER A 63 -12.03 -8.25 -3.19
N PHE A 64 -11.98 -9.34 -2.44
CA PHE A 64 -12.65 -10.60 -2.76
C PHE A 64 -12.88 -11.42 -1.49
N ASN A 65 -13.83 -12.35 -1.55
CA ASN A 65 -13.96 -13.37 -0.52
C ASN A 65 -12.88 -14.46 -0.72
N ASN A 66 -12.24 -14.91 0.36
CA ASN A 66 -11.17 -15.93 0.29
C ASN A 66 -11.62 -17.27 0.91
N ASP A 67 -12.93 -17.58 0.87
CA ASP A 67 -13.49 -18.81 1.43
C ASP A 67 -14.13 -19.68 0.34
N GLY A 68 -13.66 -20.91 0.22
CA GLY A 68 -14.14 -21.89 -0.75
C GLY A 68 -13.19 -22.15 -1.91
N ILE A 69 -13.34 -23.30 -2.56
CA ILE A 69 -12.50 -23.74 -3.70
C ILE A 69 -12.68 -22.80 -4.89
N VAL A 70 -13.91 -22.37 -5.17
CA VAL A 70 -14.21 -21.20 -5.98
C VAL A 70 -14.91 -20.20 -5.08
N ALA A 71 -14.27 -19.07 -4.86
CA ALA A 71 -14.70 -18.09 -3.88
C ALA A 71 -15.51 -16.92 -4.49
N GLY A 72 -15.83 -17.02 -5.79
CA GLY A 72 -16.59 -16.00 -6.51
C GLY A 72 -15.73 -14.88 -7.10
N THR A 73 -16.33 -13.73 -7.30
CA THR A 73 -15.70 -12.59 -7.99
C THR A 73 -15.07 -11.61 -7.04
N GLY A 74 -14.08 -10.86 -7.55
CA GLY A 74 -13.47 -9.73 -6.89
C GLY A 74 -13.77 -8.42 -7.61
N LEU A 75 -13.66 -7.31 -6.86
CA LEU A 75 -13.80 -5.95 -7.36
C LEU A 75 -12.52 -5.14 -7.10
N LEU A 76 -12.31 -4.14 -7.94
CA LEU A 76 -11.23 -3.17 -7.78
C LEU A 76 -11.82 -1.83 -7.36
N TRP A 77 -11.31 -1.27 -6.28
CA TRP A 77 -11.73 0.02 -5.77
C TRP A 77 -10.61 0.78 -5.07
N THR A 78 -10.82 2.05 -4.82
CA THR A 78 -9.86 2.90 -4.13
C THR A 78 -10.16 2.98 -2.65
N LEU A 79 -9.14 3.32 -1.88
CA LEU A 79 -9.25 3.61 -0.44
C LEU A 79 -9.58 5.08 -0.16
N ASN A 80 -10.25 5.76 -1.11
CA ASN A 80 -10.66 7.15 -0.94
C ASN A 80 -11.60 7.29 0.26
N ASP A 81 -11.48 8.37 1.04
CA ASP A 81 -12.27 8.67 2.24
C ASP A 81 -13.63 9.34 1.95
N THR A 82 -14.08 9.35 0.70
CA THR A 82 -15.38 9.85 0.30
C THR A 82 -16.54 9.02 0.88
N ASP A 83 -17.71 9.59 1.06
CA ASP A 83 -18.89 8.90 1.59
C ASP A 83 -19.59 7.99 0.57
N THR A 84 -19.21 8.03 -0.71
CA THR A 84 -19.89 7.30 -1.77
C THR A 84 -19.07 6.15 -2.33
N ASN A 85 -19.60 4.92 -2.22
CA ASN A 85 -18.96 3.74 -2.81
C ASN A 85 -18.86 3.84 -4.35
N GLY A 86 -19.81 4.48 -5.01
CA GLY A 86 -19.79 4.65 -6.47
C GLY A 86 -18.54 5.40 -6.96
N PHE A 87 -18.03 6.36 -6.18
CA PHE A 87 -16.80 7.07 -6.52
C PHE A 87 -15.53 6.21 -6.29
N ARG A 88 -15.54 5.31 -5.28
CA ARG A 88 -14.43 4.43 -4.97
C ARG A 88 -14.24 3.30 -5.98
N ILE A 89 -15.33 2.80 -6.58
CA ILE A 89 -15.30 1.60 -7.41
C ILE A 89 -14.73 1.90 -8.79
N LEU A 90 -13.63 1.25 -9.13
CA LEU A 90 -13.01 1.32 -10.46
C LEU A 90 -13.53 0.23 -11.39
N ASN A 91 -13.76 -0.97 -10.85
CA ASN A 91 -14.34 -2.09 -11.58
C ASN A 91 -15.05 -3.02 -10.60
N ASN A 92 -16.35 -3.22 -10.80
CA ASN A 92 -17.20 -4.01 -9.91
C ASN A 92 -17.04 -5.53 -10.06
N LYS A 93 -16.41 -6.00 -11.14
CA LYS A 93 -16.25 -7.43 -11.43
C LYS A 93 -15.01 -7.65 -12.28
N ILE A 94 -13.86 -7.87 -11.64
CA ILE A 94 -12.59 -7.90 -12.35
C ILE A 94 -11.91 -9.26 -12.37
N SER A 95 -12.13 -10.08 -11.36
CA SER A 95 -11.44 -11.36 -11.17
C SER A 95 -12.37 -12.44 -10.68
N GLN A 96 -11.98 -13.70 -10.88
CA GLN A 96 -12.54 -14.88 -10.23
C GLN A 96 -11.46 -15.55 -9.40
N HIS A 97 -11.81 -15.99 -8.19
CA HIS A 97 -10.87 -16.50 -7.22
C HIS A 97 -11.04 -17.98 -6.98
N LEU A 98 -9.92 -18.71 -7.01
CA LEU A 98 -9.84 -20.15 -6.76
C LEU A 98 -8.78 -20.45 -5.71
N THR A 99 -8.94 -21.59 -5.03
CA THR A 99 -7.94 -22.14 -4.10
C THR A 99 -8.14 -23.65 -3.94
N PHE A 100 -7.15 -24.33 -3.38
CA PHE A 100 -7.31 -25.73 -2.97
C PHE A 100 -8.00 -25.90 -1.61
N LYS A 101 -8.27 -24.81 -0.89
CA LYS A 101 -8.87 -24.86 0.46
C LYS A 101 -10.38 -24.94 0.37
N ARG A 102 -10.97 -25.80 1.18
CA ARG A 102 -12.43 -25.88 1.36
C ARG A 102 -12.96 -24.61 2.03
N SER A 103 -14.23 -24.33 1.80
CA SER A 103 -14.94 -23.32 2.59
C SER A 103 -14.99 -23.73 4.08
N SER A 104 -14.67 -22.80 4.94
CA SER A 104 -14.83 -22.95 6.39
C SER A 104 -16.29 -22.84 6.84
N LEU A 105 -17.15 -22.33 5.95
CA LEU A 105 -18.56 -22.09 6.20
C LEU A 105 -19.45 -23.29 5.83
N SER A 106 -18.91 -24.22 5.00
CA SER A 106 -19.63 -25.43 4.59
C SER A 106 -19.38 -26.59 5.54
N GLY A 107 -20.43 -27.34 5.87
CA GLY A 107 -20.35 -28.61 6.58
C GLY A 107 -20.08 -29.81 5.68
N GLN A 108 -20.01 -29.62 4.35
CA GLN A 108 -19.83 -30.70 3.40
C GLN A 108 -18.43 -31.33 3.51
N ALA A 109 -18.37 -32.64 3.59
CA ALA A 109 -17.12 -33.35 3.88
C ALA A 109 -16.15 -33.45 2.69
N TYR A 110 -16.67 -33.52 1.47
CA TYR A 110 -15.85 -33.61 0.26
C TYR A 110 -15.57 -32.25 -0.35
N PRO A 111 -14.33 -31.96 -0.79
CA PRO A 111 -13.14 -32.80 -0.75
C PRO A 111 -12.45 -32.80 0.62
N SER A 112 -11.84 -33.92 1.02
CA SER A 112 -11.10 -34.04 2.30
C SER A 112 -9.58 -33.98 2.14
N SER A 113 -9.08 -33.86 0.93
CA SER A 113 -7.65 -33.86 0.60
C SER A 113 -7.34 -32.92 -0.55
N LEU A 114 -6.05 -32.58 -0.71
CA LEU A 114 -5.57 -31.80 -1.86
C LEU A 114 -5.90 -32.48 -3.19
N MET A 115 -5.73 -33.80 -3.28
CA MET A 115 -6.11 -34.57 -4.49
C MET A 115 -7.60 -34.44 -4.79
N GLY A 116 -8.44 -34.51 -3.75
CA GLY A 116 -9.89 -34.31 -3.91
C GLY A 116 -10.22 -32.88 -4.37
N SER A 117 -9.54 -31.85 -3.84
CA SER A 117 -9.71 -30.47 -4.31
C SER A 117 -9.32 -30.31 -5.79
N MET A 118 -8.19 -30.89 -6.19
CA MET A 118 -7.76 -30.88 -7.60
C MET A 118 -8.77 -31.60 -8.50
N ALA A 119 -9.26 -32.78 -8.07
CA ALA A 119 -10.27 -33.54 -8.81
C ALA A 119 -11.59 -32.75 -8.94
N LEU A 120 -12.04 -32.09 -7.86
CA LEU A 120 -13.25 -31.28 -7.87
C LEU A 120 -13.12 -30.05 -8.81
N ILE A 121 -11.96 -29.39 -8.84
CA ILE A 121 -11.71 -28.27 -9.75
C ILE A 121 -11.76 -28.76 -11.21
N LYS A 122 -11.11 -29.88 -11.52
CA LYS A 122 -11.16 -30.47 -12.86
C LYS A 122 -12.58 -30.87 -13.24
N GLN A 123 -13.30 -31.53 -12.32
CA GLN A 123 -14.70 -31.88 -12.54
C GLN A 123 -15.55 -30.63 -12.82
N LEU A 124 -15.36 -29.55 -12.07
CA LEU A 124 -16.07 -28.30 -12.31
C LEU A 124 -15.83 -27.75 -13.72
N TYR A 125 -14.59 -27.75 -14.22
CA TYR A 125 -14.30 -27.30 -15.59
C TYR A 125 -14.98 -28.17 -16.64
N HIS A 126 -14.98 -29.48 -16.44
CA HIS A 126 -15.70 -30.40 -17.34
C HIS A 126 -17.20 -30.20 -17.27
N ASP A 127 -17.78 -30.08 -16.08
CA ASP A 127 -19.22 -29.85 -15.88
C ASP A 127 -19.64 -28.49 -16.45
N ALA A 128 -18.84 -27.47 -16.28
CA ALA A 128 -19.10 -26.13 -16.84
C ALA A 128 -19.08 -26.14 -18.39
N LYS A 129 -18.14 -26.86 -18.97
CA LYS A 129 -18.08 -27.06 -20.43
C LYS A 129 -19.29 -27.85 -20.96
N TRP A 130 -19.65 -28.96 -20.30
CA TRP A 130 -20.81 -29.77 -20.63
C TRP A 130 -22.11 -28.97 -20.52
N TYR A 131 -22.26 -28.21 -19.42
CA TYR A 131 -23.43 -27.35 -19.18
C TYR A 131 -23.56 -26.26 -20.25
N ALA A 132 -22.47 -25.59 -20.61
CA ALA A 132 -22.48 -24.58 -21.68
C ALA A 132 -22.82 -25.15 -23.06
N ALA A 133 -22.57 -26.42 -23.29
CA ALA A 133 -22.97 -27.13 -24.50
C ALA A 133 -24.43 -27.59 -24.50
N GLY A 134 -25.23 -27.23 -23.49
CA GLY A 134 -26.62 -27.61 -23.37
C GLY A 134 -26.87 -29.02 -22.81
N GLY A 135 -25.89 -29.55 -22.06
CA GLY A 135 -25.97 -30.90 -21.48
C GLY A 135 -27.03 -31.02 -20.36
N SER A 136 -27.41 -29.94 -19.71
CA SER A 136 -28.44 -29.91 -18.66
C SER A 136 -29.73 -29.20 -19.12
N LYS A 137 -30.86 -29.76 -18.75
CA LYS A 137 -32.16 -29.10 -18.90
C LYS A 137 -32.52 -28.23 -17.68
N THR A 138 -31.87 -28.46 -16.56
CA THR A 138 -32.07 -27.67 -15.32
C THR A 138 -31.04 -26.58 -15.20
N LYS A 139 -31.49 -25.43 -14.73
CA LYS A 139 -30.58 -24.29 -14.52
C LYS A 139 -29.70 -24.54 -13.30
N ASP A 140 -28.40 -24.27 -13.47
CA ASP A 140 -27.39 -24.24 -12.40
C ASP A 140 -26.75 -22.85 -12.39
N ILE A 141 -27.05 -22.07 -11.35
CA ILE A 141 -26.58 -20.68 -11.22
C ILE A 141 -25.06 -20.60 -11.05
N SER A 142 -24.46 -21.54 -10.32
CA SER A 142 -23.01 -21.57 -10.12
C SER A 142 -22.26 -21.82 -11.43
N LEU A 143 -22.77 -22.76 -12.26
CA LEU A 143 -22.17 -23.05 -13.57
C LEU A 143 -22.40 -21.94 -14.58
N ASP A 144 -23.58 -21.30 -14.57
CA ASP A 144 -23.87 -20.12 -15.39
C ASP A 144 -22.85 -19.02 -15.11
N VAL A 145 -22.71 -18.65 -13.82
CA VAL A 145 -21.81 -17.57 -13.41
C VAL A 145 -20.33 -17.94 -13.61
N PHE A 146 -19.96 -19.19 -13.34
CA PHE A 146 -18.60 -19.68 -13.60
C PHE A 146 -18.21 -19.53 -15.07
N ASN A 147 -19.10 -19.91 -15.99
CA ASN A 147 -18.89 -19.75 -17.43
C ASN A 147 -18.84 -18.29 -17.88
N GLN A 148 -19.68 -17.41 -17.29
CA GLN A 148 -19.63 -15.97 -17.56
C GLN A 148 -18.32 -15.33 -17.12
N ASN A 149 -17.76 -15.82 -16.02
CA ASN A 149 -16.55 -15.29 -15.40
C ASN A 149 -15.24 -15.78 -16.05
N LYS A 150 -15.29 -16.71 -17.00
CA LYS A 150 -14.08 -17.30 -17.60
C LYS A 150 -13.12 -16.31 -18.25
N ASN A 151 -13.63 -15.16 -18.70
CA ASN A 151 -12.83 -14.09 -19.31
C ASN A 151 -12.30 -13.05 -18.30
N LEU A 152 -12.68 -13.16 -17.02
CA LEU A 152 -12.11 -12.35 -15.95
C LEU A 152 -10.69 -12.84 -15.63
N VAL A 153 -9.94 -12.02 -14.91
CA VAL A 153 -8.64 -12.44 -14.38
C VAL A 153 -8.85 -13.62 -13.44
N GLN A 154 -8.27 -14.76 -13.74
CA GLN A 154 -8.37 -15.96 -12.92
C GLN A 154 -7.24 -15.95 -11.88
N ILE A 155 -7.56 -15.74 -10.62
CA ILE A 155 -6.59 -15.67 -9.52
C ILE A 155 -6.66 -16.94 -8.70
N PHE A 156 -5.54 -17.67 -8.62
CA PHE A 156 -5.44 -18.91 -7.86
C PHE A 156 -4.58 -18.73 -6.61
N ASN A 157 -5.17 -18.84 -5.42
CA ASN A 157 -4.42 -18.84 -4.16
C ASN A 157 -3.88 -20.25 -3.90
N ALA A 158 -2.66 -20.49 -4.34
CA ALA A 158 -2.01 -21.81 -4.24
C ALA A 158 -1.38 -22.05 -2.83
N GLY A 159 -0.80 -21.02 -2.23
CA GLY A 159 -0.20 -21.06 -0.92
C GLY A 159 1.29 -21.40 -0.96
N ASP A 160 1.71 -22.52 -1.49
CA ASP A 160 3.14 -22.91 -1.49
C ASP A 160 3.68 -23.19 -2.91
N LYS A 161 5.02 -23.27 -3.02
CA LYS A 161 5.74 -23.52 -4.27
C LYS A 161 5.28 -24.72 -5.06
N LEU A 162 4.91 -25.82 -4.40
CA LEU A 162 4.45 -27.04 -5.10
C LEU A 162 3.01 -26.88 -5.58
N ASN A 163 2.19 -26.16 -4.82
CA ASN A 163 0.83 -25.89 -5.22
C ASN A 163 0.75 -24.86 -6.34
N ILE A 164 1.73 -23.96 -6.46
CA ILE A 164 1.87 -23.09 -7.66
C ILE A 164 1.96 -23.96 -8.92
N LEU A 165 2.86 -24.95 -8.92
CA LEU A 165 3.03 -25.86 -10.06
C LEU A 165 1.78 -26.72 -10.33
N ARG A 166 1.04 -27.11 -9.27
CA ARG A 166 -0.21 -27.87 -9.41
C ARG A 166 -1.34 -27.01 -9.98
N ALA A 167 -1.44 -25.76 -9.55
CA ALA A 167 -2.44 -24.83 -10.08
C ALA A 167 -2.16 -24.53 -11.56
N ASP A 168 -0.92 -24.24 -11.91
CA ASP A 168 -0.48 -24.03 -13.28
C ASP A 168 -0.82 -25.22 -14.18
N LYS A 169 -0.48 -26.45 -13.76
CA LYS A 169 -0.82 -27.66 -14.50
C LYS A 169 -2.32 -27.84 -14.72
N ILE A 170 -3.17 -27.45 -13.79
CA ILE A 170 -4.62 -27.43 -13.99
C ILE A 170 -4.99 -26.36 -15.00
N GLY A 171 -4.40 -25.17 -14.91
CA GLY A 171 -4.60 -24.09 -15.88
C GLY A 171 -4.28 -24.55 -17.31
N ASP A 172 -3.13 -25.16 -17.51
CA ASP A 172 -2.68 -25.70 -18.81
C ASP A 172 -3.67 -26.70 -19.40
N GLU A 173 -4.20 -27.60 -18.56
CA GLU A 173 -5.16 -28.62 -19.01
C GLU A 173 -6.46 -28.02 -19.55
N PHE A 174 -6.88 -26.87 -19.04
CA PHE A 174 -8.13 -26.20 -19.44
C PHE A 174 -7.90 -24.90 -20.23
N GLY A 175 -6.65 -24.55 -20.56
CA GLY A 175 -6.30 -23.34 -21.30
C GLY A 175 -6.53 -22.07 -20.53
N ILE A 176 -6.33 -22.10 -19.21
CA ILE A 176 -6.49 -20.97 -18.30
C ILE A 176 -5.13 -20.48 -17.79
N ASN A 177 -4.82 -19.23 -18.06
CA ASN A 177 -3.63 -18.59 -17.49
C ASN A 177 -3.98 -17.98 -16.11
N TYR A 178 -3.57 -18.66 -15.04
CA TYR A 178 -3.77 -18.15 -13.69
C TYR A 178 -2.75 -17.07 -13.32
N VAL A 179 -3.22 -16.05 -12.60
CA VAL A 179 -2.36 -15.27 -11.72
C VAL A 179 -2.30 -16.02 -10.38
N ILE A 180 -1.12 -16.42 -9.94
CA ILE A 180 -1.00 -17.38 -8.83
C ILE A 180 -0.42 -16.71 -7.58
N LYS A 181 -1.17 -16.75 -6.47
CA LYS A 181 -0.65 -16.30 -5.17
C LYS A 181 0.14 -17.43 -4.51
N GLY A 182 1.41 -17.15 -4.23
CA GLY A 182 2.32 -18.01 -3.47
C GLY A 182 2.35 -17.72 -1.98
N SER A 183 3.43 -18.12 -1.32
CA SER A 183 3.64 -17.95 0.13
C SER A 183 5.02 -17.39 0.52
N GLY A 184 5.85 -16.97 -0.43
CA GLY A 184 7.19 -16.43 -0.17
C GLY A 184 8.32 -17.47 -0.16
N ASN A 185 8.05 -18.71 -0.62
CA ASN A 185 9.02 -19.78 -0.72
C ASN A 185 9.32 -20.24 -2.16
N GLU A 186 9.02 -19.40 -3.12
CA GLU A 186 9.10 -19.67 -4.56
C GLU A 186 10.55 -19.93 -5.01
N LEU A 187 11.51 -19.29 -4.35
CA LEU A 187 12.95 -19.42 -4.65
C LEU A 187 13.44 -20.88 -4.64
N GLU A 188 12.80 -21.75 -3.84
CA GLU A 188 13.23 -23.14 -3.71
C GLU A 188 12.90 -23.99 -4.95
N ARG A 189 12.02 -23.51 -5.85
CA ARG A 189 11.62 -24.14 -7.11
C ARG A 189 11.62 -23.16 -8.27
N ILE A 190 12.58 -22.24 -8.26
CA ILE A 190 12.62 -21.13 -9.22
C ILE A 190 12.64 -21.59 -10.67
N GLU A 191 13.38 -22.66 -10.99
CA GLU A 191 13.49 -23.16 -12.36
C GLU A 191 12.18 -23.75 -12.90
N GLU A 192 11.41 -24.39 -12.03
CA GLU A 192 10.09 -24.91 -12.39
C GLU A 192 9.07 -23.79 -12.46
N ILE A 193 9.07 -22.86 -11.50
CA ILE A 193 8.15 -21.72 -11.46
C ILE A 193 8.36 -20.80 -12.66
N LYS A 194 9.59 -20.54 -13.05
CA LYS A 194 9.91 -19.77 -14.26
C LYS A 194 9.29 -20.37 -15.52
N LYS A 195 9.23 -21.70 -15.62
CA LYS A 195 8.66 -22.40 -16.79
C LYS A 195 7.15 -22.23 -16.91
N THR A 196 6.45 -21.94 -15.82
CA THR A 196 5.00 -21.71 -15.84
C THR A 196 4.61 -20.44 -16.59
N ASN A 197 5.52 -19.46 -16.72
CA ASN A 197 5.25 -18.11 -17.21
C ASN A 197 4.10 -17.38 -16.48
N ALA A 198 3.62 -17.93 -15.35
CA ALA A 198 2.56 -17.33 -14.57
C ALA A 198 3.01 -16.01 -13.93
N THR A 199 2.12 -15.04 -13.88
CA THR A 199 2.32 -13.85 -13.02
C THR A 199 1.98 -14.23 -11.58
N LEU A 200 2.87 -13.90 -10.64
CA LEU A 200 2.68 -14.24 -9.24
C LEU A 200 2.14 -13.07 -8.41
N ILE A 201 1.50 -13.41 -7.29
CA ILE A 201 1.23 -12.48 -6.18
C ILE A 201 1.99 -13.03 -4.98
N VAL A 202 2.99 -12.29 -4.51
CA VAL A 202 3.94 -12.77 -3.50
C VAL A 202 3.78 -11.99 -2.20
N PRO A 203 3.50 -12.67 -1.07
CA PRO A 203 3.51 -12.06 0.24
C PRO A 203 4.96 -11.84 0.72
N ILE A 204 5.15 -10.83 1.55
CA ILE A 204 6.45 -10.50 2.17
C ILE A 204 6.45 -10.72 3.68
N ASN A 205 5.84 -11.82 4.11
CA ASN A 205 5.78 -12.28 5.48
C ASN A 205 7.00 -13.14 5.80
N PHE A 206 8.10 -12.51 6.19
CA PHE A 206 9.29 -13.26 6.59
C PHE A 206 9.08 -13.92 7.94
N PRO A 207 9.60 -15.15 8.13
CA PRO A 207 9.53 -15.81 9.44
C PRO A 207 10.34 -15.04 10.48
N ASP A 208 9.81 -15.02 11.71
CA ASP A 208 10.51 -14.47 12.86
C ASP A 208 11.75 -15.31 13.19
N ALA A 209 12.73 -14.72 13.87
CA ALA A 209 13.88 -15.48 14.38
C ALA A 209 13.41 -16.53 15.40
N TYR A 210 14.00 -17.70 15.32
CA TYR A 210 13.73 -18.75 16.29
C TYR A 210 14.34 -18.40 17.65
N ASP A 211 13.62 -18.72 18.71
CA ASP A 211 14.16 -18.64 20.06
C ASP A 211 15.14 -19.80 20.26
N VAL A 212 16.41 -19.48 20.38
CA VAL A 212 17.52 -20.42 20.60
C VAL A 212 18.27 -20.09 21.89
N SER A 213 17.65 -19.33 22.81
CA SER A 213 18.23 -18.96 24.10
C SER A 213 18.44 -20.15 25.02
N ASP A 214 17.68 -21.21 24.83
CA ASP A 214 17.77 -22.48 25.54
C ASP A 214 18.18 -23.60 24.57
N SER A 215 19.05 -24.49 25.00
CA SER A 215 19.53 -25.64 24.20
C SER A 215 18.40 -26.58 23.78
N PHE A 216 17.37 -26.77 24.60
CA PHE A 216 16.20 -27.58 24.23
C PHE A 216 15.37 -26.93 23.12
N LEU A 217 15.21 -25.61 23.15
CA LEU A 217 14.52 -24.89 22.08
C LEU A 217 15.35 -24.93 20.79
N ALA A 218 16.67 -24.77 20.89
CA ALA A 218 17.57 -24.84 19.76
C ALA A 218 17.52 -26.19 19.04
N GLU A 219 17.45 -27.30 19.79
CA GLU A 219 17.37 -28.67 19.26
C GLU A 219 16.04 -28.93 18.51
N GLN A 220 14.97 -28.19 18.82
CA GLN A 220 13.68 -28.32 18.13
C GLN A 220 13.64 -27.66 16.76
N VAL A 221 14.59 -26.77 16.47
CA VAL A 221 14.61 -26.05 15.17
C VAL A 221 15.21 -26.97 14.10
N VAL A 222 14.37 -27.39 13.17
CA VAL A 222 14.83 -28.26 12.09
C VAL A 222 15.55 -27.48 11.00
N LEU A 223 16.50 -28.15 10.32
CA LEU A 223 17.34 -27.51 9.28
C LEU A 223 16.53 -26.84 8.16
N SER A 224 15.39 -27.44 7.77
CA SER A 224 14.50 -26.85 6.75
C SER A 224 13.97 -25.48 7.15
N ASP A 225 13.61 -25.33 8.42
CA ASP A 225 13.03 -24.10 8.94
C ASP A 225 14.09 -23.00 9.06
N MET A 226 15.28 -23.36 9.57
CA MET A 226 16.42 -22.44 9.60
C MET A 226 16.81 -21.98 8.18
N LYS A 227 16.81 -22.92 7.24
CA LYS A 227 17.12 -22.62 5.84
C LYS A 227 16.08 -21.65 5.25
N PHE A 228 14.79 -21.91 5.48
CA PHE A 228 13.72 -21.03 5.02
C PHE A 228 13.83 -19.63 5.67
N TRP A 229 14.02 -19.55 6.99
CA TRP A 229 14.22 -18.28 7.70
C TRP A 229 15.38 -17.47 7.10
N ASN A 230 16.52 -18.12 6.85
CA ASN A 230 17.69 -17.46 6.27
C ASN A 230 17.46 -17.02 4.81
N GLN A 231 16.72 -17.78 4.03
CA GLN A 231 16.56 -17.56 2.58
C GLN A 231 15.34 -16.70 2.22
N ALA A 232 14.32 -16.63 3.07
CA ALA A 232 13.06 -15.94 2.77
C ALA A 232 13.25 -14.48 2.29
N PRO A 233 14.14 -13.66 2.88
CA PRO A 233 14.35 -12.30 2.39
C PRO A 233 14.93 -12.20 0.96
N TYR A 234 15.59 -13.26 0.47
CA TYR A 234 16.13 -13.31 -0.89
C TYR A 234 15.10 -13.70 -1.95
N ASN A 235 13.92 -14.16 -1.56
CA ASN A 235 12.92 -14.69 -2.50
C ASN A 235 12.61 -13.72 -3.64
N LEU A 236 12.37 -12.44 -3.33
CA LEU A 236 12.01 -11.42 -4.33
C LEU A 236 13.18 -11.10 -5.27
N LYS A 237 14.41 -11.09 -4.76
CA LYS A 237 15.61 -10.96 -5.58
C LYS A 237 15.70 -12.09 -6.60
N VAL A 238 15.58 -13.33 -6.14
CA VAL A 238 15.68 -14.51 -7.00
C VAL A 238 14.60 -14.52 -8.08
N LEU A 239 13.37 -14.17 -7.73
CA LEU A 239 12.28 -14.02 -8.71
C LEU A 239 12.60 -12.94 -9.75
N ALA A 240 13.10 -11.78 -9.32
CA ALA A 240 13.43 -10.66 -10.20
C ALA A 240 14.60 -10.98 -11.15
N GLU A 241 15.64 -11.65 -10.66
CA GLU A 241 16.81 -12.10 -11.44
C GLU A 241 16.41 -13.13 -12.50
N ASN A 242 15.40 -13.94 -12.23
CA ASN A 242 14.84 -14.92 -13.16
C ASN A 242 13.74 -14.37 -14.07
N ASN A 243 13.49 -13.05 -14.03
CA ASN A 243 12.46 -12.37 -14.82
C ASN A 243 11.04 -12.93 -14.64
N VAL A 244 10.73 -13.46 -13.46
CA VAL A 244 9.37 -13.81 -13.08
C VAL A 244 8.60 -12.51 -12.80
N ASN A 245 7.42 -12.35 -13.40
CA ASN A 245 6.54 -11.22 -13.12
C ASN A 245 5.78 -11.46 -11.83
N PHE A 246 5.81 -10.49 -10.92
CA PHE A 246 5.03 -10.60 -9.68
C PHE A 246 4.61 -9.25 -9.12
N ALA A 247 3.45 -9.25 -8.45
CA ALA A 247 2.97 -8.18 -7.59
C ALA A 247 3.17 -8.55 -6.12
N LEU A 248 3.28 -7.55 -5.24
CA LEU A 248 3.38 -7.76 -3.80
C LEU A 248 2.02 -7.65 -3.12
N THR A 249 1.86 -8.34 -2.00
CA THR A 249 0.63 -8.31 -1.20
C THR A 249 0.91 -8.25 0.29
N THR A 250 0.00 -7.60 1.05
CA THR A 250 -0.01 -7.63 2.52
C THR A 250 -0.63 -8.91 3.09
N ALA A 251 -1.15 -9.79 2.23
CA ALA A 251 -1.69 -11.06 2.68
C ALA A 251 -0.64 -11.86 3.46
N ASP A 252 -1.11 -12.58 4.47
CA ASP A 252 -0.30 -13.40 5.37
C ASP A 252 0.61 -12.61 6.32
N LEU A 253 0.62 -11.26 6.29
CA LEU A 253 1.25 -10.44 7.33
C LEU A 253 0.40 -10.43 8.60
N LYS A 254 1.05 -10.55 9.75
CA LYS A 254 0.38 -10.39 11.07
C LYS A 254 -0.13 -8.96 11.26
N ASN A 255 0.67 -7.99 10.81
CA ASN A 255 0.34 -6.57 10.86
C ASN A 255 0.65 -5.93 9.49
N PRO A 256 -0.32 -5.30 8.81
CA PRO A 256 -0.08 -4.62 7.54
C PRO A 256 1.02 -3.56 7.59
N LYS A 257 1.27 -2.95 8.76
CA LYS A 257 2.33 -1.95 8.96
C LYS A 257 3.74 -2.51 8.77
N ASP A 258 3.92 -3.83 8.90
CA ASP A 258 5.22 -4.48 8.69
C ASP A 258 5.59 -4.56 7.19
N PHE A 259 4.63 -4.27 6.31
CA PHE A 259 4.82 -4.37 4.87
C PHE A 259 6.04 -3.57 4.37
N LEU A 260 6.10 -2.29 4.73
CA LEU A 260 7.19 -1.41 4.28
C LEU A 260 8.55 -1.82 4.90
N THR A 261 8.55 -2.26 6.14
CA THR A 261 9.75 -2.77 6.83
C THR A 261 10.29 -4.02 6.13
N ASN A 262 9.40 -4.96 5.81
CA ASN A 262 9.78 -6.19 5.11
C ASN A 262 10.21 -5.93 3.66
N LEU A 263 9.57 -4.96 2.98
CA LEU A 263 9.98 -4.54 1.65
C LEU A 263 11.40 -3.97 1.66
N ARG A 264 11.72 -3.09 2.61
CA ARG A 264 13.07 -2.52 2.81
C ARG A 264 14.09 -3.61 3.07
N LYS A 265 13.75 -4.58 3.93
CA LYS A 265 14.59 -5.75 4.17
C LYS A 265 14.87 -6.52 2.88
N ALA A 266 13.86 -6.79 2.06
CA ALA A 266 14.08 -7.47 0.78
C ALA A 266 14.99 -6.68 -0.17
N VAL A 267 14.87 -5.35 -0.20
CA VAL A 267 15.76 -4.47 -0.99
C VAL A 267 17.20 -4.50 -0.44
N GLU A 268 17.37 -4.48 0.87
CA GLU A 268 18.68 -4.66 1.54
C GLU A 268 19.31 -6.00 1.16
N TYR A 269 18.52 -7.05 1.00
CA TYR A 269 18.96 -8.38 0.54
C TYR A 269 19.12 -8.49 -0.98
N GLY A 270 19.03 -7.36 -1.70
CA GLY A 270 19.37 -7.23 -3.11
C GLY A 270 18.19 -7.27 -4.08
N PHE A 271 16.96 -7.11 -3.61
CA PHE A 271 15.83 -6.91 -4.52
C PHE A 271 15.94 -5.54 -5.20
N PRO A 272 16.01 -5.44 -6.56
CA PRO A 272 16.22 -4.17 -7.24
C PRO A 272 15.05 -3.19 -7.01
N LYS A 273 15.37 -1.94 -6.66
CA LYS A 273 14.39 -0.88 -6.34
C LYS A 273 13.37 -0.64 -7.45
N GLU A 274 13.81 -0.62 -8.71
CA GLU A 274 12.93 -0.44 -9.87
C GLU A 274 11.93 -1.60 -10.02
N LYS A 275 12.39 -2.83 -9.77
CA LYS A 275 11.51 -4.01 -9.78
C LYS A 275 10.55 -4.00 -8.60
N ALA A 276 11.00 -3.52 -7.43
CA ALA A 276 10.16 -3.34 -6.25
C ALA A 276 9.05 -2.32 -6.52
N LEU A 277 9.39 -1.18 -7.12
CA LEU A 277 8.40 -0.17 -7.51
C LEU A 277 7.40 -0.73 -8.53
N ALA A 278 7.87 -1.42 -9.56
CA ALA A 278 7.00 -2.05 -10.56
C ALA A 278 6.05 -3.09 -9.94
N ALA A 279 6.52 -3.87 -8.97
CA ALA A 279 5.73 -4.89 -8.26
C ALA A 279 4.64 -4.28 -7.35
N LEU A 280 4.77 -3.00 -6.99
CA LEU A 280 3.80 -2.24 -6.19
C LEU A 280 2.82 -1.43 -7.05
N THR A 281 3.15 -1.14 -8.30
CA THR A 281 2.43 -0.15 -9.12
C THR A 281 2.00 -0.71 -10.48
N GLU A 282 2.92 -0.89 -11.40
CA GLU A 282 2.60 -1.28 -12.78
C GLU A 282 2.08 -2.72 -12.91
N ILE A 283 2.70 -3.65 -12.18
CA ILE A 283 2.33 -5.08 -12.30
C ILE A 283 0.93 -5.32 -11.72
N PRO A 284 0.57 -4.84 -10.50
CA PRO A 284 -0.81 -4.96 -10.02
C PRO A 284 -1.83 -4.27 -10.93
N ALA A 285 -1.50 -3.12 -11.52
CA ALA A 285 -2.37 -2.45 -12.49
C ALA A 285 -2.61 -3.29 -13.75
N LYS A 286 -1.56 -3.95 -14.26
CA LYS A 286 -1.65 -4.90 -15.38
C LYS A 286 -2.48 -6.14 -15.04
N ILE A 287 -2.27 -6.72 -13.85
CA ILE A 287 -3.11 -7.83 -13.36
C ILE A 287 -4.57 -7.41 -13.31
N ALA A 288 -4.84 -6.19 -12.85
CA ALA A 288 -6.18 -5.65 -12.77
C ALA A 288 -6.72 -5.13 -14.13
N ASN A 289 -6.02 -5.29 -15.24
CA ASN A 289 -6.39 -4.73 -16.56
C ASN A 289 -6.81 -3.23 -16.50
N GLN A 290 -6.13 -2.46 -15.64
CA GLN A 290 -6.39 -1.03 -15.45
C GLN A 290 -5.23 -0.20 -15.99
N ASN A 291 -5.52 0.62 -17.03
CA ASN A 291 -4.49 1.41 -17.71
C ASN A 291 -4.33 2.83 -17.13
N ASN A 292 -5.25 3.24 -16.25
CA ASN A 292 -5.30 4.59 -15.68
C ASN A 292 -4.76 4.69 -14.24
N ILE A 293 -4.15 3.61 -13.73
CA ILE A 293 -3.48 3.54 -12.43
C ILE A 293 -2.07 2.96 -12.57
N GLY A 294 -1.28 2.99 -11.51
CA GLY A 294 0.05 2.37 -11.45
C GLY A 294 1.17 3.17 -12.09
N THR A 295 0.89 4.32 -12.72
CA THR A 295 1.91 5.22 -13.28
C THR A 295 1.50 6.69 -13.16
N LEU A 296 2.48 7.58 -13.04
CA LEU A 296 2.27 9.02 -13.03
C LEU A 296 2.30 9.58 -14.48
N LYS A 297 1.18 9.42 -15.18
CA LYS A 297 1.02 9.92 -16.55
C LYS A 297 -0.22 10.83 -16.65
N LYS A 298 -0.19 11.79 -17.58
CA LYS A 298 -1.37 12.62 -17.88
C LYS A 298 -2.56 11.74 -18.29
N GLY A 299 -3.69 11.95 -17.65
CA GLY A 299 -4.92 11.17 -17.88
C GLY A 299 -5.13 10.00 -16.89
N ASN A 300 -4.11 9.66 -16.11
CA ASN A 300 -4.26 8.66 -15.04
C ASN A 300 -4.92 9.27 -13.79
N LEU A 301 -5.49 8.41 -12.97
CA LEU A 301 -5.96 8.80 -11.63
C LEU A 301 -4.81 9.35 -10.80
N ALA A 302 -5.05 10.41 -10.08
CA ALA A 302 -4.07 11.01 -9.18
C ALA A 302 -3.94 10.16 -7.90
N ASN A 303 -3.32 8.99 -8.06
CA ASN A 303 -2.99 8.04 -6.99
C ASN A 303 -1.47 8.00 -6.85
N PHE A 304 -0.94 8.65 -5.81
CA PHE A 304 0.50 8.69 -5.55
C PHE A 304 0.77 8.98 -4.06
N ILE A 305 1.97 8.67 -3.62
CA ILE A 305 2.46 9.00 -2.28
C ILE A 305 3.55 10.06 -2.35
N ILE A 306 3.64 10.90 -1.32
CA ILE A 306 4.75 11.81 -1.08
C ILE A 306 5.53 11.26 0.11
N VAL A 307 6.83 11.13 -0.08
CA VAL A 307 7.75 10.55 0.90
C VAL A 307 8.85 11.54 1.24
N SER A 308 9.40 11.46 2.45
CA SER A 308 10.47 12.35 2.93
C SER A 308 11.84 12.10 2.28
N GLY A 309 11.99 11.00 1.53
CA GLY A 309 13.21 10.60 0.84
C GLY A 309 12.98 9.36 0.00
N ASP A 310 14.01 8.52 -0.20
CA ASP A 310 13.84 7.23 -0.87
C ASP A 310 13.01 6.29 0.01
N ILE A 311 11.85 5.83 -0.48
CA ILE A 311 10.92 4.96 0.26
C ILE A 311 11.58 3.66 0.74
N PHE A 312 12.61 3.21 0.06
CA PHE A 312 13.34 1.99 0.40
C PHE A 312 14.38 2.18 1.52
N GLU A 313 14.60 3.41 1.98
CA GLU A 313 15.46 3.70 3.11
C GLU A 313 14.67 3.74 4.42
N SER A 314 15.27 3.20 5.50
CA SER A 314 14.62 3.10 6.82
C SER A 314 14.30 4.46 7.43
N LYS A 315 15.04 5.51 7.07
CA LYS A 315 14.84 6.89 7.54
C LYS A 315 13.68 7.60 6.86
N SER A 316 13.19 7.09 5.73
CA SER A 316 12.12 7.73 4.97
C SER A 316 10.76 7.34 5.50
N SER A 317 9.84 8.29 5.55
CA SER A 317 8.44 8.10 5.94
C SER A 317 7.49 8.55 4.81
N ILE A 318 6.30 7.96 4.80
CA ILE A 318 5.22 8.41 3.92
C ILE A 318 4.57 9.61 4.60
N GLN A 319 4.64 10.76 3.93
CA GLN A 319 4.07 12.00 4.44
C GLN A 319 2.61 12.16 4.00
N GLU A 320 2.33 11.86 2.75
CA GLU A 320 1.00 11.99 2.17
C GLU A 320 0.68 10.81 1.26
N ASN A 321 -0.59 10.45 1.22
CA ASN A 321 -1.15 9.51 0.25
C ASN A 321 -2.31 10.19 -0.49
N TRP A 322 -2.14 10.40 -1.79
CA TRP A 322 -3.14 11.01 -2.65
C TRP A 322 -3.93 9.92 -3.37
N ILE A 323 -5.24 9.95 -3.25
CA ILE A 323 -6.13 8.93 -3.81
C ILE A 323 -7.24 9.62 -4.59
N GLN A 324 -7.28 9.43 -5.91
CA GLN A 324 -8.22 10.11 -6.83
C GLN A 324 -8.20 11.64 -6.68
N GLY A 325 -7.01 12.20 -6.39
CA GLY A 325 -6.82 13.62 -6.16
C GLY A 325 -7.15 14.10 -4.74
N ASN A 326 -7.67 13.26 -3.86
CA ASN A 326 -7.91 13.59 -2.46
C ASN A 326 -6.64 13.35 -1.64
N ARG A 327 -6.25 14.36 -0.87
CA ARG A 327 -5.04 14.38 -0.04
C ARG A 327 -5.30 13.73 1.32
N ASN A 328 -4.58 12.67 1.63
CA ASN A 328 -4.55 12.09 2.97
C ASN A 328 -3.18 12.38 3.61
N ILE A 329 -3.18 13.16 4.69
CA ILE A 329 -1.95 13.47 5.45
C ILE A 329 -1.71 12.30 6.40
N ILE A 330 -0.58 11.61 6.23
CA ILE A 330 -0.16 10.49 7.07
C ILE A 330 0.73 10.99 8.20
N GLU A 331 1.76 11.76 7.84
CA GLU A 331 2.65 12.39 8.79
C GLU A 331 2.67 13.89 8.53
N LYS A 332 2.44 14.68 9.59
CA LYS A 332 2.55 16.14 9.45
C LYS A 332 4.00 16.50 9.22
N ILE A 333 4.25 17.09 8.06
CA ILE A 333 5.57 17.69 7.78
C ILE A 333 5.77 18.77 8.82
N GLN A 334 6.75 18.59 9.71
CA GLN A 334 7.17 19.69 10.55
C GLN A 334 7.83 20.74 9.64
N PRO A 335 7.38 21.98 9.67
CA PRO A 335 8.03 23.01 8.89
C PRO A 335 9.52 23.08 9.28
N SER A 336 10.37 23.25 8.29
CA SER A 336 11.81 23.37 8.51
C SER A 336 12.12 24.54 9.43
N ASP A 337 13.08 24.35 10.32
CA ASP A 337 13.45 25.38 11.29
C ASP A 337 14.18 26.54 10.58
N ILE A 338 13.49 27.68 10.50
CA ILE A 338 14.04 28.93 9.95
C ILE A 338 14.41 29.94 11.02
N ARG A 339 14.41 29.54 12.29
CA ARG A 339 14.81 30.45 13.40
C ARG A 339 16.29 30.81 13.30
N GLY A 340 16.59 32.01 13.68
CA GLY A 340 17.94 32.55 13.68
C GLY A 340 18.00 34.00 13.28
N LYS A 341 19.23 34.51 13.17
CA LYS A 341 19.52 35.89 12.76
C LYS A 341 19.94 35.91 11.29
N TYR A 342 19.39 36.81 10.54
CA TYR A 342 19.61 36.96 9.09
C TYR A 342 20.00 38.39 8.74
N GLU A 343 20.83 38.57 7.73
CA GLU A 343 20.96 39.82 7.00
C GLU A 343 19.91 39.86 5.92
N LEU A 344 18.89 40.68 6.06
CA LEU A 344 17.80 40.88 5.10
C LEU A 344 18.15 42.04 4.18
N THR A 345 18.20 41.81 2.89
CA THR A 345 18.39 42.82 1.85
C THR A 345 17.12 43.00 1.06
N ILE A 346 16.59 44.20 0.98
CA ILE A 346 15.42 44.55 0.16
C ILE A 346 15.86 45.65 -0.81
N ASP A 347 15.84 45.37 -2.13
CA ASP A 347 16.48 46.21 -3.16
C ASP A 347 17.97 46.43 -2.79
N SER A 348 18.33 47.66 -2.37
CA SER A 348 19.68 47.99 -1.93
C SER A 348 19.80 48.20 -0.40
N ASN A 349 18.70 48.12 0.32
CA ASN A 349 18.67 48.43 1.76
C ASN A 349 18.88 47.17 2.61
N LYS A 350 19.75 47.25 3.59
CA LYS A 350 20.04 46.16 4.51
C LYS A 350 19.34 46.35 5.86
N TYR A 351 18.81 45.27 6.40
CA TYR A 351 18.11 45.17 7.67
C TYR A 351 18.63 43.95 8.43
N ASP A 352 18.53 44.00 9.76
CA ASP A 352 18.70 42.85 10.62
C ASP A 352 17.32 42.20 10.82
N LEU A 353 17.22 40.90 10.50
CA LEU A 353 16.02 40.07 10.70
C LEU A 353 16.35 39.00 11.74
N SER A 354 15.58 38.95 12.83
CA SER A 354 15.60 37.86 13.81
C SER A 354 14.28 37.09 13.70
N ILE A 355 14.35 35.75 13.54
CA ILE A 355 13.21 34.86 13.57
C ILE A 355 13.33 33.99 14.82
N GLU A 356 12.35 34.10 15.70
CA GLU A 356 12.30 33.47 17.03
C GLU A 356 10.96 32.68 17.19
N GLY A 357 10.72 32.08 18.37
CA GLY A 357 9.48 31.39 18.72
C GLY A 357 9.61 29.86 18.61
N GLU A 358 8.48 29.19 18.54
CA GLU A 358 8.40 27.72 18.37
C GLU A 358 8.31 27.35 16.88
N ILE A 359 8.78 26.15 16.51
CA ILE A 359 8.62 25.63 15.15
C ILE A 359 7.13 25.54 14.81
N GLY A 360 6.70 26.23 13.74
CA GLY A 360 5.30 26.32 13.34
C GLY A 360 4.53 27.51 13.95
N LYS A 361 5.12 28.24 14.93
CA LYS A 361 4.58 29.49 15.49
C LYS A 361 5.71 30.49 15.70
N ILE A 362 6.24 30.97 14.60
CA ILE A 362 7.39 31.89 14.61
C ILE A 362 6.98 33.31 14.75
N GLU A 363 7.89 34.12 15.32
CA GLU A 363 7.83 35.59 15.41
C GLU A 363 9.04 36.16 14.68
N ALA A 364 8.88 37.32 14.06
CA ALA A 364 9.97 37.99 13.36
C ALA A 364 10.13 39.44 13.89
N LYS A 365 11.37 39.85 14.06
CA LYS A 365 11.75 41.22 14.37
C LYS A 365 12.68 41.73 13.30
N ILE A 366 12.38 42.88 12.76
CA ILE A 366 13.21 43.56 11.77
C ILE A 366 13.67 44.90 12.32
N SER A 367 14.96 45.17 12.22
CA SER A 367 15.53 46.44 12.62
C SER A 367 16.54 46.99 11.61
N GLN A 368 16.70 48.31 11.58
CA GLN A 368 17.71 49.01 10.81
C GLN A 368 18.26 50.17 11.64
N ASN A 369 19.57 50.28 11.77
CA ASN A 369 20.23 51.33 12.56
C ASN A 369 19.64 51.49 13.98
N LYS A 370 19.40 50.36 14.69
CA LYS A 370 18.77 50.31 16.05
C LYS A 370 17.28 50.72 16.07
N THR A 371 16.66 50.99 14.94
CA THR A 371 15.22 51.25 14.83
C THR A 371 14.48 49.96 14.50
N GLU A 372 13.56 49.56 15.36
CA GLU A 372 12.74 48.37 15.18
C GLU A 372 11.44 48.69 14.42
N PHE A 373 11.03 47.84 13.50
CA PHE A 373 9.81 47.98 12.71
C PHE A 373 8.76 46.97 13.15
N GLY A 374 7.50 47.38 13.16
CA GLY A 374 6.39 46.45 13.40
C GLY A 374 6.36 45.37 12.31
N THR A 375 6.53 44.11 12.69
CA THR A 375 6.66 43.01 11.76
C THR A 375 5.64 41.91 12.05
N LYS A 376 5.00 41.40 10.98
CA LYS A 376 4.19 40.19 11.05
C LYS A 376 4.79 39.15 10.09
N VAL A 377 4.99 37.93 10.60
CA VAL A 377 5.50 36.78 9.81
C VAL A 377 4.46 35.70 9.71
N THR A 378 4.42 35.04 8.54
CA THR A 378 3.71 33.80 8.33
C THR A 378 4.64 32.86 7.57
N TYR A 379 4.80 31.64 8.05
CA TYR A 379 5.63 30.64 7.42
C TYR A 379 4.84 29.34 7.24
N ASN A 380 4.73 28.92 6.00
CA ASN A 380 4.15 27.64 5.58
C ASN A 380 5.16 26.99 4.64
N ASP A 381 6.06 26.16 5.18
CA ASP A 381 7.18 25.58 4.46
C ASP A 381 6.81 25.13 3.03
N PRO A 382 7.53 25.57 2.00
CA PRO A 382 8.72 26.44 2.01
C PRO A 382 8.41 27.95 1.91
N TRP A 383 7.16 28.37 1.99
CA TRP A 383 6.72 29.76 1.78
C TRP A 383 6.82 30.62 3.01
N ILE A 384 7.47 31.77 2.89
CA ILE A 384 7.52 32.81 3.95
C ILE A 384 6.90 34.11 3.44
N THR A 385 6.12 34.75 4.31
CA THR A 385 5.57 36.08 4.09
C THR A 385 5.90 36.97 5.28
N LEU A 386 6.41 38.17 5.03
CA LEU A 386 6.68 39.20 6.02
C LEU A 386 5.92 40.48 5.64
N VAL A 387 5.33 41.13 6.65
CA VAL A 387 4.73 42.45 6.49
C VAL A 387 5.43 43.39 7.47
N ILE A 388 6.10 44.41 6.95
CA ILE A 388 6.84 45.40 7.72
C ILE A 388 6.02 46.67 7.72
N LYS A 389 5.76 47.23 8.92
CA LYS A 389 5.08 48.49 9.11
C LYS A 389 6.11 49.61 9.32
N SER A 390 6.06 50.64 8.50
CA SER A 390 6.87 51.84 8.68
C SER A 390 6.50 52.57 9.96
N LYS A 391 7.48 53.23 10.59
CA LYS A 391 7.40 53.66 11.99
C LYS A 391 6.56 54.91 12.22
N ASP A 392 6.17 55.68 11.23
CA ASP A 392 5.49 56.96 11.50
C ASP A 392 4.25 57.20 10.66
N THR A 393 3.26 57.66 11.40
CA THR A 393 2.11 58.47 11.03
C THR A 393 0.78 57.76 10.78
N ILE A 394 -0.27 58.55 10.83
CA ILE A 394 -1.69 58.28 10.67
C ILE A 394 -1.97 57.44 9.38
N ASP A 395 -1.09 57.55 8.36
CA ASP A 395 -1.09 56.73 7.15
C ASP A 395 0.02 55.68 7.20
N SER A 396 -0.28 54.50 7.85
CA SER A 396 0.69 53.39 7.95
C SER A 396 0.98 52.81 6.56
N LYS A 397 2.21 52.98 6.09
CA LYS A 397 2.71 52.33 4.87
C LYS A 397 3.32 50.98 5.20
N PHE A 398 3.16 50.03 4.31
CA PHE A 398 3.60 48.63 4.51
C PHE A 398 4.50 48.17 3.38
N ILE A 399 5.59 47.48 3.71
CA ILE A 399 6.36 46.67 2.80
C ILE A 399 5.84 45.22 2.92
N ARG A 400 5.44 44.61 1.82
CA ARG A 400 4.99 43.22 1.78
C ARG A 400 6.03 42.36 1.10
N ILE A 401 6.50 41.34 1.77
CA ILE A 401 7.56 40.44 1.33
C ILE A 401 6.98 39.05 1.22
N SER A 402 7.24 38.38 0.09
CA SER A 402 6.92 36.97 -0.10
C SER A 402 8.09 36.26 -0.77
N GLY A 403 8.35 35.04 -0.34
CA GLY A 403 9.45 34.26 -0.89
C GLY A 403 9.45 32.80 -0.46
N LEU A 404 10.50 32.13 -0.86
CA LEU A 404 10.73 30.73 -0.60
C LEU A 404 12.00 30.54 0.24
N LYS A 405 11.97 29.51 1.09
CA LYS A 405 13.18 29.00 1.72
C LYS A 405 13.94 28.11 0.74
N SER A 406 15.23 28.38 0.56
CA SER A 406 16.21 27.45 0.00
C SER A 406 17.12 26.91 1.11
N ASP A 407 18.09 26.06 0.77
CA ASP A 407 19.01 25.47 1.77
C ASP A 407 19.83 26.52 2.52
N THR A 408 20.16 27.63 1.87
CA THR A 408 21.10 28.64 2.40
C THR A 408 20.48 30.00 2.68
N GLU A 409 19.33 30.31 2.10
CA GLU A 409 18.71 31.64 2.17
C GLU A 409 17.18 31.61 2.08
N LEU A 410 16.57 32.73 2.46
CA LEU A 410 15.17 33.04 2.16
C LEU A 410 15.19 34.13 1.08
N ALA A 411 14.48 33.93 -0.04
CA ALA A 411 14.49 34.88 -1.13
C ALA A 411 13.16 34.95 -1.89
N GLY A 412 12.93 36.11 -2.54
CA GLY A 412 11.70 36.27 -3.32
C GLY A 412 11.47 37.72 -3.76
N LYS A 413 10.20 38.13 -3.73
CA LYS A 413 9.76 39.45 -4.16
C LYS A 413 9.18 40.26 -3.00
N ALA A 414 9.45 41.59 -3.01
CA ALA A 414 8.89 42.53 -2.08
C ALA A 414 8.16 43.65 -2.84
N ILE A 415 7.04 44.11 -2.30
CA ILE A 415 6.30 45.26 -2.76
C ILE A 415 6.57 46.39 -1.75
N LEU A 416 7.25 47.43 -2.22
CA LEU A 416 7.58 48.61 -1.41
C LEU A 416 6.33 49.48 -1.15
N GLU A 417 6.45 50.44 -0.25
CA GLU A 417 5.41 51.39 0.14
C GLU A 417 4.81 52.19 -1.05
N ASN A 418 5.61 52.42 -2.11
CA ASN A 418 5.22 53.12 -3.34
C ASN A 418 4.63 52.18 -4.39
N GLY A 419 4.41 50.90 -4.07
CA GLY A 419 3.91 49.89 -5.01
C GLY A 419 4.95 49.27 -5.95
N LYS A 420 6.23 49.72 -5.88
CA LYS A 420 7.31 49.12 -6.69
C LYS A 420 7.64 47.71 -6.25
N GLU A 421 7.67 46.77 -7.18
CA GLU A 421 8.15 45.41 -6.95
C GLU A 421 9.68 45.34 -7.04
N VAL A 422 10.33 44.75 -6.05
CA VAL A 422 11.78 44.56 -5.95
C VAL A 422 12.11 43.18 -5.47
N SER A 423 13.36 42.73 -5.67
CA SER A 423 13.85 41.48 -5.11
C SER A 423 14.29 41.65 -3.67
N TRP A 424 14.19 40.59 -2.90
CA TRP A 424 14.74 40.52 -1.57
C TRP A 424 15.42 39.19 -1.31
N SER A 425 16.39 39.17 -0.40
CA SER A 425 16.99 37.95 0.14
C SER A 425 17.35 38.14 1.62
N ALA A 426 17.38 37.03 2.36
CA ALA A 426 17.85 37.01 3.73
C ALA A 426 18.81 35.83 3.92
N VAL A 427 20.06 36.16 4.19
CA VAL A 427 21.13 35.18 4.39
C VAL A 427 21.36 34.99 5.90
N LYS A 428 21.39 33.73 6.35
CA LYS A 428 21.57 33.40 7.76
C LYS A 428 22.97 33.81 8.24
N LYS A 429 23.04 34.58 9.30
CA LYS A 429 24.31 34.92 9.93
C LYS A 429 24.83 33.71 10.70
N THR A 430 26.05 33.26 10.41
CA THR A 430 26.70 32.18 11.14
C THR A 430 27.07 32.71 12.54
N GLU A 431 26.33 32.32 13.57
CA GLU A 431 26.78 32.54 14.95
C GLU A 431 27.78 31.45 15.29
N THR A 432 28.97 31.86 15.65
CA THR A 432 29.91 31.00 16.39
C THR A 432 29.33 30.85 17.81
N THR A 433 28.42 29.88 17.97
CA THR A 433 27.83 29.64 19.30
C THR A 433 28.69 28.58 19.99
N GLU A 434 29.39 29.00 21.03
CA GLU A 434 29.83 28.08 22.07
C GLU A 434 28.62 27.29 22.59
N ILE A 435 28.63 25.99 22.33
CA ILE A 435 27.62 25.06 22.85
C ILE A 435 27.83 24.99 24.36
N LYS A 436 27.03 25.72 25.14
CA LYS A 436 26.84 25.38 26.53
C LYS A 436 26.17 24.00 26.59
N LYS A 437 26.98 22.99 26.88
CA LYS A 437 26.51 21.68 27.31
C LYS A 437 25.75 21.86 28.62
N ASP A 438 24.42 21.79 28.59
CA ASP A 438 23.65 21.59 29.81
C ASP A 438 23.98 20.17 30.33
N ILE A 439 24.76 20.14 31.40
CA ILE A 439 25.05 18.94 32.17
C ILE A 439 23.74 18.56 32.87
N VAL A 440 23.06 17.56 32.31
CA VAL A 440 21.98 16.89 33.05
C VAL A 440 22.64 16.11 34.18
N ALA A 441 22.45 16.59 35.41
CA ALA A 441 22.85 15.89 36.62
C ALA A 441 22.04 14.60 36.76
N GLU A 442 22.68 13.46 36.59
CA GLU A 442 22.16 12.16 37.03
C GLU A 442 21.90 12.21 38.56
N LYS A 443 20.61 12.17 38.93
CA LYS A 443 20.25 11.81 40.29
C LYS A 443 20.50 10.31 40.46
N LYS A 444 21.56 9.96 41.19
CA LYS A 444 21.68 8.65 41.84
C LYS A 444 20.58 8.57 42.89
N GLY A 445 19.66 7.63 42.71
CA GLY A 445 18.77 7.14 43.75
C GLY A 445 19.41 5.95 44.45
N ASP A 446 19.34 6.00 45.75
CA ASP A 446 19.64 4.91 46.68
C ASP A 446 18.68 3.71 46.50
#